data_730c125c8c3d08cdba42a0654ea4c4de
#
_entry.id   730c125c8c3d08cdba42a0654ea4c4de
#
_cell.length_a   1.000
_cell.length_b   1.000
_cell.length_c   1.000
_cell.angle_alpha   90.00
_cell.angle_beta   90.00
_cell.angle_gamma   90.00
#
_symmetry.space_group_name_H-M   'P 1'
#
loop_
_entity.id
_entity.type
_entity.pdbx_description
1 polymer ?
#
loop_
_entity_poly.entity_id
_entity_poly.type
_entity_poly.pdbx_seq_one_letter_code
_entity_poly.pdbx_strand_id
1 'polypeptide(L)'
;MNGQPLLNWIVKTINEIRKYSAKPIMIRFHPGDKNVLNHKRALARWKLGEILVSHAPNIIDDFTQAAAVISHNSSPGVVAAIEGVPVFLTDPENSQARDVAHTDFAFLEKPQDFDRDTWIQRMAQMHWTLDELKDGSAWRHLRNWATR
;
A
#
# COMPACT_ATOMS: atom_id res chain seq x y z
N MET A 1 9.08 1.93 -15.59
CA MET A 1 7.82 2.58 -16.03
C MET A 1 8.14 4.00 -16.45
N ASN A 2 7.71 4.43 -17.63
CA ASN A 2 7.74 5.82 -18.02
C ASN A 2 6.82 6.60 -17.07
N GLY A 3 7.27 7.74 -16.51
CA GLY A 3 6.57 8.47 -15.44
C GLY A 3 5.13 8.94 -15.75
N GLN A 4 4.70 8.89 -16.98
CA GLN A 4 3.35 9.26 -17.41
C GLN A 4 2.25 8.34 -16.82
N PRO A 5 2.36 7.00 -16.82
CA PRO A 5 1.35 6.12 -16.24
C PRO A 5 1.18 6.32 -14.74
N LEU A 6 2.27 6.55 -14.01
CA LEU A 6 2.23 6.79 -12.56
C LEU A 6 1.48 8.09 -12.23
N LEU A 7 1.80 9.19 -12.92
CA LEU A 7 1.12 10.47 -12.71
C LEU A 7 -0.38 10.39 -13.02
N ASN A 8 -0.74 9.72 -14.11
CA ASN A 8 -2.14 9.52 -14.48
C ASN A 8 -2.90 8.73 -13.40
N TRP A 9 -2.26 7.67 -12.86
CA TRP A 9 -2.84 6.90 -11.75
C TRP A 9 -3.00 7.76 -10.50
N ILE A 10 -1.97 8.53 -10.09
CA ILE A 10 -2.03 9.42 -8.93
C ILE A 10 -3.19 10.39 -9.06
N VAL A 11 -3.30 11.08 -10.19
CA VAL A 11 -4.34 12.09 -10.40
C VAL A 11 -5.73 11.48 -10.43
N LYS A 12 -5.90 10.36 -11.13
CA LYS A 12 -7.18 9.64 -11.16
C LYS A 12 -7.59 9.23 -9.74
N THR A 13 -6.66 8.68 -8.97
CA THR A 13 -6.90 8.23 -7.61
C THR A 13 -7.25 9.40 -6.67
N ILE A 14 -6.53 10.52 -6.76
CA ILE A 14 -6.84 11.72 -5.96
C ILE A 14 -8.22 12.26 -6.30
N ASN A 15 -8.58 12.34 -7.57
CA ASN A 15 -9.93 12.80 -7.97
C ASN A 15 -11.03 11.87 -7.44
N GLU A 16 -10.81 10.57 -7.39
CA GLU A 16 -11.75 9.63 -6.76
C GLU A 16 -11.84 9.86 -5.25
N ILE A 17 -10.71 9.96 -4.55
CA ILE A 17 -10.66 10.22 -3.11
C ILE A 17 -11.43 11.51 -2.76
N ARG A 18 -11.25 12.57 -3.56
CA ARG A 18 -11.88 13.89 -3.32
C ARG A 18 -13.41 13.89 -3.44
N LYS A 19 -14.00 12.86 -4.02
CA LYS A 19 -15.47 12.68 -3.99
C LYS A 19 -16.00 12.33 -2.60
N TYR A 20 -15.15 11.76 -1.74
CA TYR A 20 -15.53 11.19 -0.45
C TYR A 20 -14.82 11.83 0.73
N SER A 21 -13.65 12.45 0.54
CA SER A 21 -12.86 13.02 1.63
C SER A 21 -12.14 14.31 1.24
N ALA A 22 -12.19 15.29 2.15
CA ALA A 22 -11.44 16.54 2.06
C ALA A 22 -10.12 16.52 2.85
N LYS A 23 -9.77 15.39 3.50
CA LYS A 23 -8.55 15.28 4.31
C LYS A 23 -7.29 15.54 3.48
N PRO A 24 -6.21 16.05 4.08
CA PRO A 24 -4.92 16.19 3.41
C PRO A 24 -4.46 14.85 2.81
N ILE A 25 -3.85 14.90 1.63
CA ILE A 25 -3.30 13.72 0.96
C ILE A 25 -1.78 13.82 1.00
N MET A 26 -1.14 12.79 1.55
CA MET A 26 0.30 12.65 1.49
C MET A 26 0.68 11.64 0.40
N ILE A 27 1.62 12.01 -0.46
CA ILE A 27 2.17 11.13 -1.49
C ILE A 27 3.57 10.71 -1.06
N ARG A 28 3.81 9.39 -1.05
CA ARG A 28 5.14 8.84 -0.88
C ARG A 28 5.61 8.20 -2.18
N PHE A 29 6.70 8.72 -2.72
CA PHE A 29 7.38 8.11 -3.86
C PHE A 29 8.35 7.03 -3.40
N HIS A 30 8.57 6.04 -4.27
CA HIS A 30 9.57 5.00 -3.99
C HIS A 30 10.96 5.65 -3.86
N PRO A 31 11.79 5.27 -2.88
CA PRO A 31 13.13 5.86 -2.69
C PRO A 31 14.04 5.78 -3.91
N GLY A 32 13.86 4.74 -4.74
CA GLY A 32 14.59 4.55 -6.00
C GLY A 32 13.99 5.27 -7.22
N ASP A 33 12.93 6.06 -7.06
CA ASP A 33 12.34 6.79 -8.19
C ASP A 33 13.21 7.98 -8.59
N LYS A 34 13.89 7.86 -9.72
CA LYS A 34 14.76 8.91 -10.27
C LYS A 34 14.01 10.14 -10.80
N ASN A 35 12.68 10.04 -10.96
CA ASN A 35 11.83 11.08 -11.53
C ASN A 35 11.04 11.89 -10.49
N VAL A 36 11.30 11.71 -9.18
CA VAL A 36 10.54 12.36 -8.08
C VAL A 36 10.39 13.87 -8.28
N LEU A 37 11.47 14.57 -8.66
CA LEU A 37 11.42 16.03 -8.87
C LEU A 37 10.47 16.42 -10.01
N ASN A 38 10.46 15.66 -11.10
CA ASN A 38 9.56 15.90 -12.25
C ASN A 38 8.10 15.60 -11.83
N HIS A 39 7.87 14.53 -11.06
CA HIS A 39 6.56 14.19 -10.52
C HIS A 39 6.03 15.29 -9.59
N LYS A 40 6.85 15.79 -8.67
CA LYS A 40 6.49 16.92 -7.80
C LYS A 40 6.12 18.17 -8.58
N ARG A 41 6.90 18.55 -9.61
CA ARG A 41 6.62 19.71 -10.48
C ARG A 41 5.33 19.52 -11.26
N ALA A 42 5.06 18.31 -11.75
CA ALA A 42 3.83 18.01 -12.46
C ALA A 42 2.61 18.12 -11.55
N LEU A 43 2.66 17.54 -10.34
CA LEU A 43 1.59 17.59 -9.35
C LEU A 43 1.28 19.02 -8.88
N ALA A 44 2.30 19.88 -8.73
CA ALA A 44 2.14 21.28 -8.34
C ALA A 44 1.33 22.11 -9.36
N ARG A 45 1.24 21.67 -10.63
CA ARG A 45 0.45 22.33 -11.69
C ARG A 45 -1.04 21.97 -11.64
N TRP A 46 -1.42 20.94 -10.87
CA TRP A 46 -2.77 20.43 -10.86
C TRP A 46 -3.48 20.92 -9.58
N LYS A 47 -4.70 21.41 -9.74
CA LYS A 47 -5.53 21.88 -8.62
C LYS A 47 -6.20 20.69 -7.91
N LEU A 48 -5.42 19.90 -7.19
CA LEU A 48 -5.86 18.65 -6.55
C LEU A 48 -6.17 18.80 -5.03
N GLY A 49 -6.25 20.04 -4.55
CA GLY A 49 -6.39 20.33 -3.12
C GLY A 49 -5.06 20.28 -2.37
N GLU A 50 -5.11 20.11 -1.06
CA GLU A 50 -3.91 20.02 -0.23
C GLU A 50 -3.21 18.67 -0.43
N ILE A 51 -2.01 18.73 -1.03
CA ILE A 51 -1.16 17.57 -1.28
C ILE A 51 0.20 17.82 -0.65
N LEU A 52 0.60 16.89 0.19
CA LEU A 52 1.92 16.84 0.82
C LEU A 52 2.75 15.75 0.15
N VAL A 53 4.06 15.87 0.21
CA VAL A 53 4.98 14.82 -0.22
C VAL A 53 5.78 14.36 0.98
N SER A 54 5.75 13.06 1.27
CA SER A 54 6.52 12.49 2.37
C SER A 54 8.03 12.65 2.14
N HIS A 55 8.70 12.97 3.23
CA HIS A 55 10.15 13.00 3.36
C HIS A 55 10.65 12.09 4.49
N ALA A 56 9.75 11.33 5.12
CA ALA A 56 10.09 10.43 6.21
C ALA A 56 11.08 9.35 5.73
N PRO A 57 12.13 9.04 6.49
CA PRO A 57 13.08 8.00 6.14
C PRO A 57 12.43 6.60 6.16
N ASN A 58 11.48 6.37 7.07
CA ASN A 58 10.74 5.13 7.20
C ASN A 58 9.27 5.33 6.82
N ILE A 59 8.68 4.35 6.14
CA ILE A 59 7.27 4.37 5.76
C ILE A 59 6.35 4.27 6.99
N ILE A 60 6.79 3.62 8.05
CA ILE A 60 6.03 3.50 9.30
C ILE A 60 5.77 4.89 9.92
N ASP A 61 6.70 5.82 9.78
CA ASP A 61 6.53 7.18 10.30
C ASP A 61 5.34 7.90 9.63
N ASP A 62 5.10 7.64 8.34
CA ASP A 62 3.95 8.18 7.63
C ASP A 62 2.63 7.57 8.12
N PHE A 63 2.65 6.32 8.57
CA PHE A 63 1.44 5.60 9.00
C PHE A 63 0.91 6.08 10.34
N THR A 64 1.75 6.66 11.21
CA THR A 64 1.36 7.12 12.56
C THR A 64 0.24 8.18 12.53
N GLN A 65 0.10 8.91 11.44
CA GLN A 65 -0.89 9.97 11.25
C GLN A 65 -1.87 9.68 10.10
N ALA A 66 -1.72 8.55 9.45
CA ALA A 66 -2.55 8.20 8.29
C ALA A 66 -3.92 7.67 8.74
N ALA A 67 -4.99 8.30 8.28
CA ALA A 67 -6.35 7.75 8.44
C ALA A 67 -6.60 6.54 7.53
N ALA A 68 -5.92 6.48 6.39
CA ALA A 68 -5.95 5.37 5.45
C ALA A 68 -4.71 5.41 4.54
N VAL A 69 -4.36 4.27 3.98
CA VAL A 69 -3.29 4.13 2.98
C VAL A 69 -3.91 3.66 1.67
N ILE A 70 -3.65 4.41 0.60
CA ILE A 70 -4.09 4.04 -0.74
C ILE A 70 -2.88 3.48 -1.50
N SER A 71 -3.01 2.28 -2.02
CA SER A 71 -1.99 1.59 -2.78
C SER A 71 -2.56 1.03 -4.09
N HIS A 72 -1.72 0.89 -5.11
CA HIS A 72 -2.15 0.17 -6.31
C HIS A 72 -2.23 -1.33 -6.00
N ASN A 73 -1.08 -1.98 -5.88
CA ASN A 73 -0.95 -3.40 -5.52
C ASN A 73 0.38 -3.68 -4.79
N SER A 74 1.07 -2.64 -4.34
CA SER A 74 2.44 -2.72 -3.86
C SER A 74 2.55 -3.02 -2.36
N SER A 75 3.73 -3.45 -1.93
CA SER A 75 4.06 -3.82 -0.55
C SER A 75 3.76 -2.74 0.51
N PRO A 76 3.81 -1.42 0.26
CA PRO A 76 3.31 -0.43 1.22
C PRO A 76 1.89 -0.68 1.73
N GLY A 77 0.99 -1.20 0.88
CA GLY A 77 -0.36 -1.59 1.31
C GLY A 77 -0.35 -2.78 2.27
N VAL A 78 0.54 -3.75 2.03
CA VAL A 78 0.72 -4.90 2.93
C VAL A 78 1.25 -4.45 4.28
N VAL A 79 2.28 -3.60 4.29
CA VAL A 79 2.86 -3.07 5.55
C VAL A 79 1.83 -2.26 6.32
N ALA A 80 1.05 -1.40 5.66
CA ALA A 80 0.00 -0.63 6.29
C ALA A 80 -1.08 -1.54 6.93
N ALA A 81 -1.48 -2.62 6.26
CA ALA A 81 -2.41 -3.60 6.81
C ALA A 81 -1.86 -4.30 8.05
N ILE A 82 -0.56 -4.64 8.08
CA ILE A 82 0.12 -5.21 9.25
C ILE A 82 0.12 -4.21 10.41
N GLU A 83 0.41 -2.94 10.14
CA GLU A 83 0.42 -1.87 11.15
C GLU A 83 -0.98 -1.45 11.62
N GLY A 84 -2.03 -2.06 11.08
CA GLY A 84 -3.40 -1.77 11.50
C GLY A 84 -4.03 -0.54 10.83
N VAL A 85 -3.39 0.06 9.84
CA VAL A 85 -3.95 1.20 9.09
C VAL A 85 -4.92 0.69 8.02
N PRO A 86 -6.12 1.28 7.86
CA PRO A 86 -7.04 0.94 6.78
C PRO A 86 -6.38 1.09 5.42
N VAL A 87 -6.51 0.06 4.57
CA VAL A 87 -5.91 0.02 3.23
C VAL A 87 -6.99 0.07 2.16
N PHE A 88 -6.72 0.84 1.12
CA PHE A 88 -7.54 0.91 -0.10
C PHE A 88 -6.68 0.55 -1.31
N LEU A 89 -7.16 -0.39 -2.13
CA LEU A 89 -6.45 -0.89 -3.29
C LEU A 89 -7.15 -0.51 -4.59
N THR A 90 -6.38 -0.08 -5.58
CA THR A 90 -6.89 0.18 -6.93
C THR A 90 -6.67 -0.99 -7.90
N ASP A 91 -5.87 -1.97 -7.48
CA ASP A 91 -5.66 -3.24 -8.20
C ASP A 91 -5.58 -4.40 -7.18
N PRO A 92 -6.72 -4.79 -6.56
CA PRO A 92 -6.75 -5.79 -5.50
C PRO A 92 -6.35 -7.18 -5.97
N GLU A 93 -6.62 -7.54 -7.22
CA GLU A 93 -6.33 -8.88 -7.75
C GLU A 93 -4.84 -9.23 -7.73
N ASN A 94 -3.98 -8.21 -7.84
CA ASN A 94 -2.53 -8.35 -7.82
C ASN A 94 -1.91 -7.96 -6.48
N SER A 95 -2.70 -7.80 -5.41
CA SER A 95 -2.21 -7.39 -4.09
C SER A 95 -2.33 -8.50 -3.06
N GLN A 96 -1.29 -8.68 -2.26
CA GLN A 96 -1.31 -9.59 -1.10
C GLN A 96 -2.21 -9.09 0.04
N ALA A 97 -2.54 -7.79 0.07
CA ALA A 97 -3.42 -7.20 1.08
C ALA A 97 -4.92 -7.26 0.70
N ARG A 98 -5.29 -7.89 -0.41
CA ARG A 98 -6.66 -7.85 -0.95
C ARG A 98 -7.73 -8.31 0.04
N ASP A 99 -7.42 -9.30 0.89
CA ASP A 99 -8.38 -9.89 1.82
C ASP A 99 -8.68 -8.99 3.03
N VAL A 100 -7.87 -7.95 3.25
CA VAL A 100 -7.96 -7.00 4.37
C VAL A 100 -7.93 -5.54 3.92
N ALA A 101 -8.32 -5.28 2.69
CA ALA A 101 -8.33 -3.96 2.10
C ALA A 101 -9.67 -3.63 1.44
N HIS A 102 -10.00 -2.35 1.42
CA HIS A 102 -11.13 -1.82 0.68
C HIS A 102 -10.79 -1.62 -0.79
N THR A 103 -11.80 -1.69 -1.64
CA THR A 103 -11.72 -1.37 -3.07
C THR A 103 -12.63 -0.20 -3.45
N ASP A 104 -13.54 0.18 -2.55
CA ASP A 104 -14.48 1.28 -2.73
C ASP A 104 -14.11 2.46 -1.79
N PHE A 105 -13.81 3.60 -2.37
CA PHE A 105 -13.45 4.82 -1.64
C PHE A 105 -14.62 5.44 -0.86
N ALA A 106 -15.86 4.99 -1.06
CA ALA A 106 -16.99 5.41 -0.23
C ALA A 106 -16.79 5.08 1.26
N PHE A 107 -15.94 4.10 1.58
CA PHE A 107 -15.59 3.73 2.95
C PHE A 107 -14.46 4.57 3.57
N LEU A 108 -13.89 5.57 2.88
CA LEU A 108 -12.73 6.33 3.37
C LEU A 108 -12.96 7.02 4.72
N GLU A 109 -14.14 7.59 4.94
CA GLU A 109 -14.44 8.28 6.20
C GLU A 109 -14.88 7.33 7.32
N LYS A 110 -15.29 6.11 6.97
CA LYS A 110 -15.71 5.07 7.90
C LYS A 110 -15.29 3.69 7.39
N PRO A 111 -13.98 3.38 7.45
CA PRO A 111 -13.48 2.07 7.06
C PRO A 111 -14.11 0.95 7.87
N GLN A 112 -14.35 -0.19 7.23
CA GLN A 112 -14.76 -1.41 7.91
C GLN A 112 -13.53 -2.12 8.48
N ASP A 113 -13.72 -2.84 9.59
CA ASP A 113 -12.70 -3.70 10.15
C ASP A 113 -12.63 -5.03 9.40
N PHE A 114 -11.43 -5.55 9.25
CA PHE A 114 -11.14 -6.86 8.68
C PHE A 114 -10.48 -7.76 9.73
N ASP A 115 -10.61 -9.08 9.59
CA ASP A 115 -9.87 -10.06 10.38
C ASP A 115 -8.39 -10.11 9.93
N ARG A 116 -7.63 -9.11 10.37
CA ARG A 116 -6.20 -8.99 10.07
C ARG A 116 -5.36 -10.05 10.74
N ASP A 117 -5.75 -10.53 11.91
CA ASP A 117 -4.97 -11.52 12.65
C ASP A 117 -4.90 -12.85 11.89
N THR A 118 -6.03 -13.33 11.39
CA THR A 118 -6.06 -14.53 10.53
C THR A 118 -5.28 -14.32 9.25
N TRP A 119 -5.40 -13.14 8.63
CA TRP A 119 -4.64 -12.81 7.42
C TRP A 119 -3.12 -12.76 7.69
N ILE A 120 -2.67 -12.11 8.77
CA ILE A 120 -1.24 -12.06 9.16
C ILE A 120 -0.70 -13.47 9.39
N GLN A 121 -1.45 -14.34 10.07
CA GLN A 121 -1.04 -15.74 10.27
C GLN A 121 -0.83 -16.48 8.96
N ARG A 122 -1.72 -16.31 7.97
CA ARG A 122 -1.54 -16.88 6.62
C ARG A 122 -0.32 -16.31 5.91
N MET A 123 -0.13 -14.99 5.98
CA MET A 123 1.03 -14.31 5.37
C MET A 123 2.34 -14.80 5.97
N ALA A 124 2.42 -14.97 7.28
CA ALA A 124 3.59 -15.47 7.98
C ALA A 124 4.01 -16.89 7.53
N GLN A 125 3.06 -17.72 7.10
CA GLN A 125 3.35 -19.06 6.57
C GLN A 125 3.93 -19.07 5.15
N MET A 126 3.83 -17.95 4.44
CA MET A 126 4.30 -17.81 3.05
C MET A 126 5.57 -16.95 2.92
N HIS A 127 6.04 -16.35 4.01
CA HIS A 127 7.22 -15.49 4.02
C HIS A 127 8.34 -16.15 4.81
N TRP A 128 9.53 -16.18 4.23
CA TRP A 128 10.71 -16.86 4.76
C TRP A 128 11.89 -15.91 4.76
N THR A 129 12.68 -15.96 5.81
CA THR A 129 13.97 -15.29 5.85
C THR A 129 14.98 -15.99 4.95
N LEU A 130 16.04 -15.28 4.58
CA LEU A 130 17.12 -15.89 3.81
C LEU A 130 17.80 -17.05 4.56
N ASP A 131 17.85 -16.99 5.88
CA ASP A 131 18.45 -18.04 6.69
C ASP A 131 17.57 -19.28 6.73
N GLU A 132 16.25 -19.14 6.86
CA GLU A 132 15.29 -20.25 6.77
C GLU A 132 15.25 -20.90 5.38
N LEU A 133 15.53 -20.12 4.33
CA LEU A 133 15.72 -20.67 2.97
C LEU A 133 17.02 -21.47 2.87
N LYS A 134 18.11 -20.95 3.44
CA LYS A 134 19.44 -21.59 3.39
C LYS A 134 19.51 -22.87 4.21
N ASP A 135 18.89 -22.88 5.41
CA ASP A 135 18.92 -24.06 6.31
C ASP A 135 17.88 -25.11 5.94
N GLY A 136 17.04 -24.85 4.93
CA GLY A 136 16.00 -25.75 4.45
C GLY A 136 14.74 -25.81 5.31
N SER A 137 14.56 -24.91 6.30
CA SER A 137 13.36 -24.84 7.13
C SER A 137 12.11 -24.56 6.30
N ALA A 138 12.21 -23.59 5.38
CA ALA A 138 11.15 -23.26 4.43
C ALA A 138 10.71 -24.49 3.62
N TRP A 139 11.67 -25.26 3.10
CA TRP A 139 11.39 -26.46 2.32
C TRP A 139 10.72 -27.56 3.15
N ARG A 140 11.19 -27.80 4.38
CA ARG A 140 10.58 -28.80 5.29
C ARG A 140 9.13 -28.46 5.58
N HIS A 141 8.82 -27.17 5.77
CA HIS A 141 7.44 -26.70 6.00
C HIS A 141 6.57 -26.91 4.76
N LEU A 142 7.00 -26.42 3.60
CA LEU A 142 6.25 -26.49 2.34
C LEU A 142 6.02 -27.92 1.89
N ARG A 143 6.98 -28.83 2.07
CA ARG A 143 6.83 -30.24 1.72
C ARG A 143 5.68 -30.89 2.47
N ASN A 144 5.50 -30.58 3.74
CA ASN A 144 4.39 -31.14 4.54
C ASN A 144 3.02 -30.68 4.06
N TRP A 145 2.95 -29.55 3.34
CA TRP A 145 1.71 -29.05 2.70
C TRP A 145 1.49 -29.65 1.32
N ALA A 146 2.52 -29.87 0.55
CA ALA A 146 2.44 -30.40 -0.81
C ALA A 146 2.13 -31.92 -0.86
N THR A 147 2.29 -32.63 0.26
CA THR A 147 2.04 -34.08 0.36
C THR A 147 0.70 -34.46 0.99
N ARG A 148 -0.17 -33.46 1.22
CA ARG A 148 -1.57 -33.64 1.66
C ARG A 148 -2.52 -33.43 0.49
#